data_7ef5f57a5ce1a3931bb9a3943f19a29d
#
_entry.id   7ef5f57a5ce1a3931bb9a3943f19a29d
#
_cell.length_a   1.000
_cell.length_b   1.000
_cell.length_c   1.000
_cell.angle_alpha   90.00
_cell.angle_beta   90.00
_cell.angle_gamma   90.00
#
_symmetry.space_group_name_H-M   'P 1'
#
loop_
_entity.id
_entity.type
_entity.pdbx_description
1 polymer ?
#
loop_
_entity_poly.entity_id
_entity_poly.type
_entity_poly.pdbx_seq_one_letter_code
_entity_poly.pdbx_strand_id
1 'polypeptide(L)'
;MDSRLEKYLKKQFKVHPCDMYAFNGPLDLTFLMKCYGIEGFSDLKEKPYTPQKNKKLRADKNIFTQIRKGDVLLHHPYESFDPIVAFIRQAAEDKDVLAIKQTLYRVSGHSPIIAALAQAAENGKQVTVLVELKARFDEENNINWARKLEKAGCHVIYGLVGLKTHCKIALVVRKEADGIRRYVHLGTGNYNDSTAKLYTDTGMFTCLLYTSDAAD
;
A
#
# COMPACT_ATOMS: atom_id res chain seq x y z
N MET A 1 14.60 21.05 -31.79
CA MET A 1 15.76 20.85 -30.88
C MET A 1 17.02 21.26 -31.62
N ASP A 2 18.01 21.88 -30.97
CA ASP A 2 19.32 22.19 -31.57
C ASP A 2 20.02 20.92 -32.04
N SER A 3 20.58 20.94 -33.27
CA SER A 3 21.20 19.76 -33.88
C SER A 3 22.45 19.25 -33.14
N ARG A 4 23.15 20.13 -32.43
CA ARG A 4 24.33 19.76 -31.61
C ARG A 4 23.87 19.02 -30.36
N LEU A 5 22.77 19.48 -29.74
CA LEU A 5 22.18 18.81 -28.59
C LEU A 5 21.63 17.43 -28.96
N GLU A 6 20.99 17.32 -30.12
CA GLU A 6 20.50 16.04 -30.64
C GLU A 6 21.63 15.03 -30.83
N LYS A 7 22.74 15.43 -31.48
CA LYS A 7 23.93 14.58 -31.64
C LYS A 7 24.53 14.17 -30.30
N TYR A 8 24.60 15.10 -29.36
CA TYR A 8 25.12 14.83 -28.03
C TYR A 8 24.26 13.78 -27.30
N LEU A 9 22.93 13.94 -27.29
CA LEU A 9 22.00 13.01 -26.64
C LEU A 9 22.07 11.62 -27.29
N LYS A 10 22.07 11.53 -28.62
CA LYS A 10 22.24 10.26 -29.34
C LYS A 10 23.50 9.51 -28.89
N LYS A 11 24.61 10.23 -28.79
CA LYS A 11 25.89 9.64 -28.35
C LYS A 11 25.82 9.18 -26.88
N GLN A 12 25.29 10.01 -25.98
CA GLN A 12 25.27 9.69 -24.55
C GLN A 12 24.32 8.52 -24.24
N PHE A 13 23.15 8.51 -24.84
CA PHE A 13 22.17 7.45 -24.61
C PHE A 13 22.31 6.24 -25.55
N LYS A 14 23.29 6.27 -26.48
CA LYS A 14 23.51 5.20 -27.47
C LYS A 14 22.26 4.82 -28.24
N VAL A 15 21.41 5.82 -28.54
CA VAL A 15 20.13 5.61 -29.23
C VAL A 15 20.37 5.38 -30.72
N HIS A 16 19.74 4.33 -31.25
CA HIS A 16 19.80 4.08 -32.70
C HIS A 16 18.89 5.05 -33.46
N PRO A 17 19.25 5.50 -34.69
CA PRO A 17 18.41 6.44 -35.43
C PRO A 17 16.94 6.01 -35.64
N CYS A 18 16.67 4.71 -35.77
CA CYS A 18 15.30 4.20 -35.91
C CYS A 18 14.45 4.31 -34.63
N ASP A 19 15.07 4.56 -33.46
CA ASP A 19 14.37 4.73 -32.20
C ASP A 19 14.07 6.21 -31.90
N MET A 20 14.35 7.10 -32.85
CA MET A 20 14.14 8.53 -32.68
C MET A 20 13.01 9.05 -33.57
N TYR A 21 12.06 9.71 -32.95
CA TYR A 21 10.91 10.29 -33.60
C TYR A 21 10.89 11.81 -33.37
N ALA A 22 10.83 12.60 -34.44
CA ALA A 22 10.77 14.05 -34.34
C ALA A 22 9.32 14.54 -34.39
N PHE A 23 8.93 15.38 -33.43
CA PHE A 23 7.62 16.00 -33.37
C PHE A 23 7.73 17.52 -33.36
N ASN A 24 6.84 18.21 -34.10
CA ASN A 24 6.74 19.65 -34.11
C ASN A 24 5.67 20.09 -33.10
N GLY A 25 6.07 20.23 -31.84
CA GLY A 25 5.15 20.69 -30.78
C GLY A 25 5.39 19.99 -29.44
N PRO A 26 4.59 20.28 -28.44
CA PRO A 26 4.62 19.61 -27.16
C PRO A 26 4.27 18.12 -27.32
N LEU A 27 5.04 17.25 -26.67
CA LEU A 27 4.79 15.82 -26.67
C LEU A 27 4.04 15.43 -25.41
N ASP A 28 2.84 14.88 -25.57
CA ASP A 28 2.08 14.24 -24.51
C ASP A 28 1.72 12.80 -24.94
N LEU A 29 2.27 11.83 -24.22
CA LEU A 29 1.99 10.40 -24.44
C LEU A 29 0.97 9.84 -23.44
N THR A 30 0.43 10.64 -22.53
CA THR A 30 -0.52 10.16 -21.51
C THR A 30 -1.84 9.69 -22.11
N PHE A 31 -2.20 10.14 -23.32
CA PHE A 31 -3.37 9.67 -24.06
C PHE A 31 -3.33 8.17 -24.36
N LEU A 32 -2.14 7.56 -24.42
CA LEU A 32 -1.99 6.11 -24.68
C LEU A 32 -2.66 5.27 -23.60
N MET A 33 -2.70 5.76 -22.35
CA MET A 33 -3.43 5.10 -21.27
C MET A 33 -4.94 5.05 -21.56
N LYS A 34 -5.49 6.08 -22.21
CA LYS A 34 -6.89 6.12 -22.66
C LYS A 34 -7.13 5.17 -23.82
N CYS A 35 -6.17 5.06 -24.75
CA CYS A 35 -6.25 4.11 -25.88
C CYS A 35 -6.36 2.67 -25.38
N TYR A 36 -5.64 2.31 -24.29
CA TYR A 36 -5.79 0.99 -23.69
C TYR A 36 -7.23 0.69 -23.22
N GLY A 37 -7.98 1.71 -22.83
CA GLY A 37 -9.39 1.62 -22.41
C GLY A 37 -10.42 1.51 -23.52
N ILE A 38 -10.05 1.63 -24.82
CA ILE A 38 -11.00 1.60 -25.93
C ILE A 38 -11.68 0.24 -26.01
N GLU A 39 -13.01 0.25 -26.12
CA GLU A 39 -13.83 -0.95 -26.28
C GLU A 39 -13.64 -1.58 -27.66
N GLY A 40 -13.92 -2.87 -27.79
CA GLY A 40 -13.80 -3.62 -29.05
C GLY A 40 -12.43 -4.19 -29.35
N PHE A 41 -11.41 -3.96 -28.50
CA PHE A 41 -10.03 -4.44 -28.68
C PHE A 41 -9.58 -5.38 -27.57
N SER A 42 -10.50 -6.19 -27.03
CA SER A 42 -10.18 -7.12 -25.93
C SER A 42 -9.12 -8.16 -26.32
N ASP A 43 -9.10 -8.56 -27.60
CA ASP A 43 -8.18 -9.58 -28.12
C ASP A 43 -6.73 -9.09 -28.20
N LEU A 44 -6.53 -7.78 -28.17
CA LEU A 44 -5.20 -7.13 -28.13
C LEU A 44 -4.68 -6.91 -26.70
N LYS A 45 -5.44 -7.30 -25.68
CA LYS A 45 -5.11 -7.09 -24.27
C LYS A 45 -4.77 -8.40 -23.59
N GLU A 46 -3.82 -8.35 -22.68
CA GLU A 46 -3.55 -9.47 -21.78
C GLU A 46 -4.79 -9.79 -20.94
N LYS A 47 -5.05 -11.09 -20.73
CA LYS A 47 -6.15 -11.53 -19.86
C LYS A 47 -5.92 -11.03 -18.43
N PRO A 48 -6.93 -10.41 -17.80
CA PRO A 48 -6.79 -9.97 -16.41
C PRO A 48 -6.45 -11.15 -15.50
N TYR A 49 -5.42 -10.97 -14.70
CA TYR A 49 -5.06 -11.95 -13.68
C TYR A 49 -6.00 -11.82 -12.47
N THR A 50 -6.53 -12.95 -12.00
CA THR A 50 -7.33 -13.00 -10.77
C THR A 50 -6.44 -13.45 -9.60
N PRO A 51 -6.18 -12.58 -8.61
CA PRO A 51 -5.37 -12.94 -7.46
C PRO A 51 -5.95 -14.14 -6.70
N GLN A 52 -5.09 -15.07 -6.33
CA GLN A 52 -5.48 -16.27 -5.61
C GLN A 52 -5.65 -15.99 -4.11
N LYS A 53 -6.53 -16.73 -3.46
CA LYS A 53 -6.67 -16.68 -2.00
C LYS A 53 -5.50 -17.40 -1.34
N ASN A 54 -4.91 -16.78 -0.31
CA ASN A 54 -3.87 -17.45 0.46
C ASN A 54 -4.44 -18.66 1.23
N LYS A 55 -3.77 -19.80 1.15
CA LYS A 55 -4.24 -21.05 1.75
C LYS A 55 -4.19 -21.05 3.29
N LYS A 56 -3.29 -20.27 3.90
CA LYS A 56 -3.13 -20.15 5.35
C LYS A 56 -4.06 -19.11 5.97
N LEU A 57 -4.54 -18.12 5.18
CA LEU A 57 -5.38 -17.02 5.65
C LEU A 57 -6.79 -17.14 5.05
N ARG A 58 -7.68 -17.74 5.80
CA ARG A 58 -9.08 -17.92 5.42
C ARG A 58 -9.91 -16.72 5.88
N ALA A 59 -10.71 -16.15 4.99
CA ALA A 59 -11.54 -14.97 5.27
C ALA A 59 -12.65 -15.22 6.30
N ASP A 60 -13.09 -16.47 6.46
CA ASP A 60 -14.13 -16.90 7.40
C ASP A 60 -13.60 -17.12 8.84
N LYS A 61 -12.31 -16.91 9.07
CA LYS A 61 -11.66 -17.14 10.38
C LYS A 61 -11.02 -15.87 10.92
N ASN A 62 -10.90 -15.81 12.25
CA ASN A 62 -10.15 -14.74 12.90
C ASN A 62 -8.69 -14.76 12.45
N ILE A 63 -8.20 -13.62 11.94
CA ILE A 63 -6.88 -13.52 11.33
C ILE A 63 -5.77 -13.68 12.38
N PHE A 64 -5.98 -13.20 13.60
CA PHE A 64 -5.00 -13.29 14.69
C PHE A 64 -4.73 -14.75 15.07
N THR A 65 -5.78 -15.57 15.14
CA THR A 65 -5.63 -17.00 15.42
C THR A 65 -4.90 -17.74 14.30
N GLN A 66 -4.98 -17.24 13.08
CA GLN A 66 -4.26 -17.84 11.95
C GLN A 66 -2.78 -17.44 11.94
N ILE A 67 -2.47 -16.15 12.18
CA ILE A 67 -1.09 -15.66 12.29
C ILE A 67 -0.36 -16.29 13.49
N ARG A 68 -1.07 -16.55 14.59
CA ARG A 68 -0.51 -17.21 15.78
C ARG A 68 0.03 -18.63 15.51
N LYS A 69 -0.44 -19.29 14.45
CA LYS A 69 0.03 -20.64 14.06
C LYS A 69 1.39 -20.63 13.37
N GLY A 70 1.87 -19.46 12.96
CA GLY A 70 3.14 -19.29 12.30
C GLY A 70 3.07 -18.18 11.22
N ASP A 71 4.22 -17.76 10.80
CA ASP A 71 4.38 -16.69 9.81
C ASP A 71 3.70 -17.03 8.49
N VAL A 72 3.13 -15.99 7.88
CA VAL A 72 2.46 -16.11 6.59
C VAL A 72 3.04 -15.11 5.61
N LEU A 73 3.63 -15.63 4.54
CA LEU A 73 4.11 -14.83 3.42
C LEU A 73 2.98 -14.62 2.40
N LEU A 74 2.91 -13.42 1.85
CA LEU A 74 2.04 -13.03 0.75
C LEU A 74 2.88 -12.56 -0.43
N HIS A 75 2.45 -12.89 -1.65
CA HIS A 75 3.10 -12.46 -2.88
C HIS A 75 2.07 -11.82 -3.82
N HIS A 76 2.05 -10.48 -3.85
CA HIS A 76 1.20 -9.72 -4.75
C HIS A 76 1.85 -9.58 -6.13
N PRO A 77 1.08 -9.45 -7.22
CA PRO A 77 -0.38 -9.48 -7.34
C PRO A 77 -0.98 -10.89 -7.39
N TYR A 78 -0.15 -11.93 -7.28
CA TYR A 78 -0.57 -13.33 -7.45
C TYR A 78 -1.46 -13.82 -6.33
N GLU A 79 -1.26 -13.30 -5.11
CA GLU A 79 -2.17 -13.49 -3.99
C GLU A 79 -2.93 -12.20 -3.67
N SER A 80 -4.18 -12.35 -3.19
CA SER A 80 -5.08 -11.25 -2.88
C SER A 80 -4.55 -10.35 -1.76
N PHE A 81 -4.81 -9.05 -1.87
CA PHE A 81 -4.57 -8.04 -0.84
C PHE A 81 -5.61 -8.11 0.31
N ASP A 82 -6.71 -8.84 0.12
CA ASP A 82 -7.82 -8.93 1.09
C ASP A 82 -7.39 -9.32 2.51
N PRO A 83 -6.40 -10.20 2.74
CA PRO A 83 -5.93 -10.50 4.10
C PRO A 83 -5.38 -9.27 4.84
N ILE A 84 -4.75 -8.32 4.14
CA ILE A 84 -4.21 -7.09 4.74
C ILE A 84 -5.37 -6.17 5.15
N VAL A 85 -6.38 -6.04 4.30
CA VAL A 85 -7.60 -5.29 4.63
C VAL A 85 -8.34 -5.94 5.81
N ALA A 86 -8.47 -7.27 5.78
CA ALA A 86 -9.12 -8.04 6.85
C ALA A 86 -8.39 -7.89 8.20
N PHE A 87 -7.05 -7.81 8.17
CA PHE A 87 -6.23 -7.62 9.36
C PHE A 87 -6.57 -6.32 10.09
N ILE A 88 -6.64 -5.19 9.37
CA ILE A 88 -6.97 -3.90 9.98
C ILE A 88 -8.45 -3.82 10.34
N ARG A 89 -9.35 -4.35 9.50
CA ARG A 89 -10.79 -4.36 9.79
C ARG A 89 -11.13 -5.19 11.02
N GLN A 90 -10.60 -6.42 11.11
CA GLN A 90 -10.82 -7.24 12.30
C GLN A 90 -10.17 -6.61 13.54
N ALA A 91 -9.01 -5.93 13.40
CA ALA A 91 -8.43 -5.17 14.51
C ALA A 91 -9.34 -4.02 14.96
N ALA A 92 -10.03 -3.36 14.04
CA ALA A 92 -10.96 -2.28 14.39
C ALA A 92 -12.19 -2.77 15.17
N GLU A 93 -12.68 -3.96 14.88
CA GLU A 93 -13.89 -4.56 15.46
C GLU A 93 -13.61 -5.37 16.74
N ASP A 94 -12.42 -5.93 16.88
CA ASP A 94 -12.06 -6.85 17.98
C ASP A 94 -11.88 -6.09 19.30
N LYS A 95 -12.71 -6.40 20.30
CA LYS A 95 -12.71 -5.78 21.64
C LYS A 95 -11.39 -5.95 22.41
N ASP A 96 -10.62 -6.99 22.11
CA ASP A 96 -9.36 -7.29 22.76
C ASP A 96 -8.17 -6.55 22.13
N VAL A 97 -8.38 -5.88 20.98
CA VAL A 97 -7.36 -5.01 20.37
C VAL A 97 -7.32 -3.68 21.12
N LEU A 98 -6.12 -3.32 21.58
CA LEU A 98 -5.85 -2.11 22.36
C LEU A 98 -5.35 -0.96 21.49
N ALA A 99 -4.45 -1.27 20.54
CA ALA A 99 -3.81 -0.24 19.71
C ALA A 99 -3.51 -0.76 18.30
N ILE A 100 -3.46 0.20 17.36
CA ILE A 100 -3.00 -0.01 15.98
C ILE A 100 -1.98 1.09 15.66
N LYS A 101 -0.80 0.71 15.16
CA LYS A 101 0.19 1.65 14.60
C LYS A 101 0.44 1.29 13.14
N GLN A 102 0.35 2.27 12.24
CA GLN A 102 0.51 1.99 10.80
C GLN A 102 1.18 3.13 10.06
N THR A 103 2.04 2.77 9.10
CA THR A 103 2.60 3.74 8.14
C THR A 103 1.73 3.80 6.90
N LEU A 104 1.52 4.99 6.35
CA LEU A 104 0.80 5.24 5.10
C LEU A 104 1.64 6.11 4.17
N TYR A 105 1.81 5.68 2.93
CA TYR A 105 2.55 6.41 1.90
C TYR A 105 1.64 6.80 0.74
N ARG A 106 1.03 5.82 0.08
CA ARG A 106 0.02 5.97 -0.98
C ARG A 106 -1.17 5.09 -0.67
N VAL A 107 -2.34 5.67 -0.62
CA VAL A 107 -3.59 4.96 -0.42
C VAL A 107 -4.55 5.23 -1.58
N SER A 108 -5.45 4.30 -1.85
CA SER A 108 -6.49 4.49 -2.87
C SER A 108 -7.51 5.56 -2.46
N GLY A 109 -8.22 6.16 -3.43
CA GLY A 109 -9.21 7.21 -3.19
C GLY A 109 -10.32 6.81 -2.20
N HIS A 110 -10.74 5.54 -2.22
CA HIS A 110 -11.72 4.96 -1.28
C HIS A 110 -11.08 3.80 -0.49
N SER A 111 -9.96 4.08 0.16
CA SER A 111 -9.18 3.07 0.87
C SER A 111 -9.95 2.38 1.98
N PRO A 112 -10.12 1.04 1.92
CA PRO A 112 -10.71 0.27 3.01
C PRO A 112 -9.84 0.28 4.27
N ILE A 113 -8.53 0.49 4.13
CA ILE A 113 -7.58 0.63 5.24
C ILE A 113 -7.87 1.91 6.02
N ILE A 114 -8.04 3.06 5.33
CA ILE A 114 -8.37 4.34 5.98
C ILE A 114 -9.70 4.23 6.72
N ALA A 115 -10.71 3.62 6.11
CA ALA A 115 -12.01 3.41 6.74
C ALA A 115 -11.90 2.56 8.02
N ALA A 116 -11.12 1.48 7.97
CA ALA A 116 -10.93 0.60 9.11
C ALA A 116 -10.13 1.27 10.25
N LEU A 117 -9.11 2.09 9.95
CA LEU A 117 -8.36 2.84 10.95
C LEU A 117 -9.24 3.90 11.65
N ALA A 118 -10.06 4.63 10.88
CA ALA A 118 -11.03 5.58 11.44
C ALA A 118 -12.01 4.86 12.36
N GLN A 119 -12.61 3.76 11.90
CA GLN A 119 -13.52 2.94 12.72
C GLN A 119 -12.86 2.42 14.01
N ALA A 120 -11.57 2.03 13.94
CA ALA A 120 -10.84 1.59 15.12
C ALA A 120 -10.75 2.70 16.19
N ALA A 121 -10.44 3.93 15.78
CA ALA A 121 -10.40 5.07 16.69
C ALA A 121 -11.79 5.41 17.26
N GLU A 122 -12.82 5.41 16.42
CA GLU A 122 -14.22 5.60 16.85
C GLU A 122 -14.67 4.51 17.84
N ASN A 123 -14.15 3.28 17.72
CA ASN A 123 -14.35 2.18 18.66
C ASN A 123 -13.50 2.29 19.94
N GLY A 124 -12.82 3.43 20.15
CA GLY A 124 -12.04 3.71 21.36
C GLY A 124 -10.65 3.08 21.41
N LYS A 125 -10.11 2.57 20.29
CA LYS A 125 -8.77 2.02 20.22
C LYS A 125 -7.74 3.13 20.05
N GLN A 126 -6.54 2.92 20.58
CA GLN A 126 -5.42 3.83 20.34
C GLN A 126 -4.87 3.61 18.92
N VAL A 127 -5.14 4.55 18.02
CA VAL A 127 -4.70 4.46 16.62
C VAL A 127 -3.65 5.53 16.35
N THR A 128 -2.44 5.12 15.99
CA THR A 128 -1.35 6.01 15.58
C THR A 128 -1.01 5.74 14.12
N VAL A 129 -1.02 6.78 13.29
CA VAL A 129 -0.75 6.67 11.86
C VAL A 129 0.34 7.64 11.47
N LEU A 130 1.43 7.11 10.90
CA LEU A 130 2.47 7.93 10.31
C LEU A 130 2.20 8.09 8.81
N VAL A 131 1.93 9.33 8.38
CA VAL A 131 1.58 9.68 6.99
C VAL A 131 2.75 10.39 6.32
N GLU A 132 3.25 9.85 5.21
CA GLU A 132 4.20 10.53 4.34
C GLU A 132 3.46 11.51 3.41
N LEU A 133 3.55 12.80 3.67
CA LEU A 133 2.87 13.82 2.87
C LEU A 133 3.49 14.00 1.49
N LYS A 134 4.82 13.85 1.38
CA LYS A 134 5.57 14.07 0.14
C LYS A 134 5.56 12.84 -0.78
N ALA A 135 4.43 12.16 -0.88
CA ALA A 135 4.23 11.12 -1.88
C ALA A 135 3.94 11.80 -3.24
N ARG A 136 4.94 11.80 -4.16
CA ARG A 136 4.86 12.49 -5.45
C ARG A 136 3.54 12.20 -6.17
N PHE A 137 2.80 13.28 -6.53
CA PHE A 137 1.47 13.30 -7.18
C PHE A 137 0.28 12.88 -6.28
N ASP A 138 0.50 12.60 -4.99
CA ASP A 138 -0.55 12.21 -4.05
C ASP A 138 -0.63 13.14 -2.83
N GLU A 139 0.08 14.28 -2.85
CA GLU A 139 0.21 15.17 -1.70
C GLU A 139 -1.14 15.67 -1.18
N GLU A 140 -2.00 16.18 -2.08
CA GLU A 140 -3.33 16.67 -1.73
C GLU A 140 -4.22 15.54 -1.16
N ASN A 141 -4.17 14.38 -1.79
CA ASN A 141 -4.92 13.22 -1.34
C ASN A 141 -4.47 12.77 0.06
N ASN A 142 -3.16 12.73 0.32
CA ASN A 142 -2.62 12.36 1.62
C ASN A 142 -2.99 13.35 2.72
N ILE A 143 -3.03 14.67 2.42
CA ILE A 143 -3.52 15.69 3.38
C ILE A 143 -5.00 15.44 3.72
N ASN A 144 -5.83 15.15 2.72
CA ASN A 144 -7.26 14.89 2.95
C ASN A 144 -7.48 13.64 3.82
N TRP A 145 -6.72 12.58 3.59
CA TRP A 145 -6.79 11.36 4.41
C TRP A 145 -6.29 11.58 5.83
N ALA A 146 -5.18 12.31 5.99
CA ALA A 146 -4.66 12.66 7.31
C ALA A 146 -5.72 13.40 8.13
N ARG A 147 -6.36 14.43 7.56
CA ARG A 147 -7.44 15.18 8.21
C ARG A 147 -8.65 14.31 8.57
N LYS A 148 -9.00 13.36 7.70
CA LYS A 148 -10.09 12.41 7.98
C LYS A 148 -9.77 11.53 9.18
N LEU A 149 -8.55 11.02 9.26
CA LEU A 149 -8.09 10.20 10.38
C LEU A 149 -8.03 11.00 11.69
N GLU A 150 -7.53 12.25 11.66
CA GLU A 150 -7.54 13.14 12.83
C GLU A 150 -8.96 13.39 13.36
N LYS A 151 -9.91 13.66 12.45
CA LYS A 151 -11.31 13.87 12.82
C LYS A 151 -11.95 12.62 13.45
N ALA A 152 -11.52 11.43 13.08
CA ALA A 152 -11.96 10.18 13.67
C ALA A 152 -11.29 9.87 15.03
N GLY A 153 -10.32 10.69 15.47
CA GLY A 153 -9.61 10.51 16.74
C GLY A 153 -8.29 9.74 16.63
N CYS A 154 -7.78 9.51 15.42
CA CYS A 154 -6.45 8.93 15.24
C CYS A 154 -5.36 9.96 15.59
N HIS A 155 -4.28 9.49 16.22
CA HIS A 155 -3.05 10.26 16.36
C HIS A 155 -2.27 10.18 15.04
N VAL A 156 -2.25 11.30 14.30
CA VAL A 156 -1.55 11.37 13.00
C VAL A 156 -0.18 12.03 13.18
N ILE A 157 0.86 11.35 12.72
CA ILE A 157 2.23 11.85 12.68
C ILE A 157 2.57 12.13 11.21
N TYR A 158 2.95 13.36 10.93
CA TYR A 158 3.46 13.78 9.64
C TYR A 158 4.96 13.57 9.60
N GLY A 159 5.47 12.77 8.73
CA GLY A 159 6.85 12.34 8.57
C GLY A 159 7.96 13.22 9.16
N LEU A 160 9.20 12.79 9.10
CA LEU A 160 10.33 13.55 9.62
C LEU A 160 10.88 14.50 8.56
N VAL A 161 11.19 15.74 8.96
CA VAL A 161 11.81 16.73 8.07
C VAL A 161 13.18 16.22 7.62
N GLY A 162 13.41 16.21 6.29
CA GLY A 162 14.67 15.74 5.70
C GLY A 162 14.77 14.23 5.49
N LEU A 163 13.81 13.45 6.00
CA LEU A 163 13.71 12.02 5.79
C LEU A 163 12.42 11.67 5.03
N LYS A 164 12.39 10.49 4.47
CA LYS A 164 11.22 9.95 3.78
C LYS A 164 10.79 8.65 4.42
N THR A 165 9.53 8.58 4.85
CA THR A 165 8.97 7.34 5.39
C THR A 165 8.58 6.43 4.24
N HIS A 166 9.33 5.35 4.04
CA HIS A 166 9.07 4.38 2.96
C HIS A 166 8.78 2.96 3.46
N CYS A 167 8.90 2.68 4.73
CA CYS A 167 8.51 1.39 5.31
C CYS A 167 6.98 1.18 5.21
N LYS A 168 6.55 -0.05 5.04
CA LYS A 168 5.15 -0.47 5.04
C LYS A 168 4.99 -1.45 6.19
N ILE A 169 4.49 -0.93 7.29
CA ILE A 169 4.33 -1.67 8.54
C ILE A 169 2.97 -1.36 9.15
N ALA A 170 2.33 -2.39 9.67
CA ALA A 170 1.13 -2.29 10.48
C ALA A 170 1.29 -3.19 11.70
N LEU A 171 1.23 -2.58 12.87
CA LEU A 171 1.31 -3.25 14.17
C LEU A 171 -0.05 -3.20 14.85
N VAL A 172 -0.54 -4.34 15.29
CA VAL A 172 -1.74 -4.47 16.12
C VAL A 172 -1.34 -5.03 17.48
N VAL A 173 -1.70 -4.33 18.54
CA VAL A 173 -1.49 -4.75 19.93
C VAL A 173 -2.79 -5.33 20.45
N ARG A 174 -2.80 -6.60 20.81
CA ARG A 174 -3.98 -7.34 21.27
C ARG A 174 -3.74 -7.96 22.63
N LYS A 175 -4.77 -7.89 23.50
CA LYS A 175 -4.80 -8.61 24.76
C LYS A 175 -5.22 -10.06 24.49
N GLU A 176 -4.38 -11.00 24.89
CA GLU A 176 -4.63 -12.44 24.80
C GLU A 176 -4.80 -13.04 26.20
N ALA A 177 -5.20 -14.29 26.29
CA ALA A 177 -5.32 -14.98 27.60
C ALA A 177 -3.97 -15.09 28.33
N ASP A 178 -2.88 -15.16 27.58
CA ASP A 178 -1.50 -15.29 28.05
C ASP A 178 -0.74 -13.95 28.13
N GLY A 179 -1.43 -12.82 27.97
CA GLY A 179 -0.81 -11.49 28.05
C GLY A 179 -1.00 -10.65 26.79
N ILE A 180 -0.18 -9.62 26.62
CA ILE A 180 -0.20 -8.76 25.43
C ILE A 180 0.59 -9.41 24.30
N ARG A 181 -0.04 -9.46 23.12
CA ARG A 181 0.59 -9.96 21.89
C ARG A 181 0.56 -8.91 20.79
N ARG A 182 1.65 -8.83 20.07
CA ARG A 182 1.82 -7.94 18.92
C ARG A 182 1.71 -8.76 17.66
N TYR A 183 0.89 -8.29 16.72
CA TYR A 183 0.72 -8.86 15.39
C TYR A 183 1.18 -7.83 14.38
N VAL A 184 2.06 -8.21 13.49
CA VAL A 184 2.71 -7.29 12.56
C VAL A 184 2.50 -7.76 11.13
N HIS A 185 2.17 -6.83 10.26
CA HIS A 185 2.33 -6.96 8.82
C HIS A 185 3.49 -6.08 8.37
N LEU A 186 4.43 -6.69 7.66
CA LEU A 186 5.54 -6.02 6.98
C LEU A 186 5.37 -6.21 5.47
N GLY A 187 5.66 -5.18 4.68
CA GLY A 187 5.53 -5.29 3.24
C GLY A 187 6.49 -4.41 2.46
N THR A 188 6.75 -4.80 1.21
CA THR A 188 7.46 -3.96 0.23
C THR A 188 6.48 -3.02 -0.48
N GLY A 189 5.23 -3.46 -0.65
CA GLY A 189 4.15 -2.73 -1.33
C GLY A 189 3.39 -1.76 -0.44
N ASN A 190 2.91 -0.67 -1.03
CA ASN A 190 2.06 0.30 -0.34
C ASN A 190 0.73 -0.33 0.12
N TYR A 191 0.14 0.21 1.19
CA TYR A 191 -1.22 -0.13 1.64
C TYR A 191 -2.28 0.43 0.70
N ASN A 192 -2.25 -0.02 -0.56
CA ASN A 192 -3.11 0.44 -1.64
C ASN A 192 -3.64 -0.77 -2.42
N ASP A 193 -4.92 -1.05 -2.24
CA ASP A 193 -5.62 -2.19 -2.82
C ASP A 193 -5.69 -2.17 -4.36
N SER A 194 -5.59 -0.99 -4.97
CA SER A 194 -5.57 -0.84 -6.43
C SER A 194 -4.18 -1.18 -7.00
N THR A 195 -3.11 -0.62 -6.42
CA THR A 195 -1.75 -0.88 -6.91
C THR A 195 -1.24 -2.28 -6.58
N ALA A 196 -1.76 -2.91 -5.51
CA ALA A 196 -1.46 -4.29 -5.14
C ALA A 196 -1.89 -5.32 -6.21
N LYS A 197 -2.72 -4.93 -7.16
CA LYS A 197 -3.13 -5.76 -8.32
C LYS A 197 -2.16 -5.65 -9.50
N LEU A 198 -1.20 -4.73 -9.45
CA LEU A 198 -0.32 -4.39 -10.56
C LEU A 198 1.16 -4.64 -10.23
N TYR A 199 1.58 -4.30 -9.01
CA TYR A 199 2.98 -4.39 -8.61
C TYR A 199 3.29 -5.73 -7.97
N THR A 200 4.50 -6.22 -8.26
CA THR A 200 5.05 -7.43 -7.62
C THR A 200 5.65 -7.03 -6.28
N ASP A 201 4.96 -7.37 -5.21
CA ASP A 201 5.33 -7.05 -3.85
C ASP A 201 5.24 -8.26 -2.93
N THR A 202 6.02 -8.25 -1.86
CA THR A 202 5.99 -9.27 -0.83
C THR A 202 5.48 -8.68 0.48
N GLY A 203 4.58 -9.41 1.15
CA GLY A 203 4.09 -9.09 2.48
C GLY A 203 4.28 -10.26 3.43
N MET A 204 4.45 -10.00 4.71
CA MET A 204 4.58 -11.01 5.74
C MET A 204 3.74 -10.65 6.95
N PHE A 205 2.96 -11.61 7.45
CA PHE A 205 2.36 -11.55 8.78
C PHE A 205 3.17 -12.36 9.77
N THR A 206 3.39 -11.79 10.95
CA THR A 206 4.09 -12.45 12.05
C THR A 206 3.56 -11.98 13.41
N CYS A 207 3.79 -12.77 14.46
CA CYS A 207 3.59 -12.36 15.85
C CYS A 207 4.83 -12.67 16.72
N LEU A 208 6.01 -12.75 16.10
CA LEU A 208 7.26 -12.90 16.80
C LEU A 208 7.64 -11.61 17.53
N LEU A 209 8.05 -11.72 18.80
CA LEU A 209 8.27 -10.56 19.67
C LEU A 209 9.32 -9.58 19.11
N TYR A 210 10.46 -10.09 18.68
CA TYR A 210 11.57 -9.26 18.19
C TYR A 210 11.28 -8.54 16.86
N THR A 211 10.31 -9.01 16.06
CA THR A 211 9.84 -8.27 14.87
C THR A 211 8.95 -7.09 15.23
N SER A 212 8.32 -7.12 16.39
CA SER A 212 7.48 -6.01 16.85
C SER A 212 8.29 -4.85 17.42
N ASP A 213 9.48 -5.11 17.96
CA ASP A 213 10.34 -4.08 18.53
C ASP A 213 10.90 -3.13 17.45
N ALA A 214 11.01 -3.61 16.21
CA ALA A 214 11.38 -2.77 15.06
C ALA A 214 10.25 -1.81 14.61
N ALA A 215 9.04 -1.97 15.14
CA ALA A 215 7.85 -1.19 14.81
C ALA A 215 7.49 -0.14 15.87
N ASP A 216 8.11 -0.18 17.03
CA ASP A 216 8.00 0.79 18.12
C ASP A 216 9.02 1.92 17.96
#